data_1782303b238e82738530059ced4fa4d2
#
_entry.id   1782303b238e82738530059ced4fa4d2
#
_cell.length_a   1.000
_cell.length_b   1.000
_cell.length_c   1.000
_cell.angle_alpha   90.00
_cell.angle_beta   90.00
_cell.angle_gamma   90.00
#
_symmetry.space_group_name_H-M   'P 1'
#
loop_
_entity.id
_entity.type
_entity.pdbx_description
1 polymer ?
#
loop_
_entity_poly.entity_id
_entity_poly.type
_entity_poly.pdbx_seq_one_letter_code
_entity_poly.pdbx_strand_id
1 'polypeptide(L)'
;EQVVGHQHCVWDQSRFVERGSNRVHARKDFDHVLASHRRCGHDGTVVTEEARECPSCHRTKFHTVEERVRGWVGIQRFDHTNRFGIDLIRNGRAILVSEKEAFFSYPDELGSPSREYPVDDQTGRIVGEVHLDHVQVDFLKKDFERASAEWERAMEYLRGESLRPQKWADGYVNDSPVSVLHGAYKRIRRFGRGDMYMGRWDAPKGKAVRIGRDVEDDLYQKFLAGDPGYLDDAEWWKYV
;
A
#
# COMPACT_ATOMS: atom_id res chain seq x y z
N GLU A 1 -22.02 6.03 2.78
CA GLU A 1 -21.16 7.16 2.35
C GLU A 1 -19.91 6.54 1.73
N GLN A 2 -19.76 6.71 0.43
CA GLN A 2 -18.50 6.35 -0.22
C GLN A 2 -17.42 7.28 0.37
N VAL A 3 -16.45 6.69 1.06
CA VAL A 3 -15.20 7.40 1.30
C VAL A 3 -14.68 7.74 -0.09
N VAL A 4 -14.72 9.01 -0.45
CA VAL A 4 -14.12 9.49 -1.67
C VAL A 4 -12.62 9.35 -1.45
N GLY A 5 -12.08 8.19 -1.80
CA GLY A 5 -10.65 7.96 -1.86
C GLY A 5 -10.03 9.02 -2.74
N HIS A 6 -8.76 9.33 -2.52
CA HIS A 6 -8.05 10.26 -3.38
C HIS A 6 -8.22 9.81 -4.83
N GLN A 7 -8.58 10.74 -5.71
CA GLN A 7 -8.61 10.48 -7.15
C GLN A 7 -7.17 10.33 -7.65
N HIS A 8 -6.60 9.18 -7.39
CA HIS A 8 -5.30 8.81 -7.91
C HIS A 8 -5.47 8.28 -9.34
N CYS A 9 -4.59 8.70 -10.20
CA CYS A 9 -4.46 8.13 -11.51
C CYS A 9 -3.69 6.79 -11.40
N VAL A 10 -4.33 5.80 -10.83
CA VAL A 10 -3.75 4.47 -10.63
C VAL A 10 -3.98 3.63 -11.87
N TRP A 11 -2.95 2.92 -12.31
CA TRP A 11 -3.13 1.88 -13.32
C TRP A 11 -3.96 0.72 -12.78
N ASP A 12 -4.83 0.21 -13.61
CA ASP A 12 -5.66 -0.92 -13.26
C ASP A 12 -4.85 -2.24 -13.14
N GLN A 13 -5.52 -3.29 -12.69
CA GLN A 13 -4.90 -4.60 -12.50
C GLN A 13 -4.42 -5.25 -13.80
N SER A 14 -4.89 -4.80 -14.97
CA SER A 14 -4.46 -5.35 -16.26
C SER A 14 -3.04 -4.94 -16.62
N ARG A 15 -2.52 -3.89 -15.99
CA ARG A 15 -1.16 -3.40 -16.21
C ARG A 15 -0.19 -4.11 -15.27
N PHE A 16 0.94 -4.53 -15.80
CA PHE A 16 1.93 -5.29 -15.05
C PHE A 16 3.34 -5.08 -15.61
N VAL A 17 4.34 -5.37 -14.80
CA VAL A 17 5.73 -5.56 -15.22
C VAL A 17 6.12 -7.02 -15.12
N GLU A 18 6.86 -7.50 -16.10
CA GLU A 18 7.49 -8.81 -16.05
C GLU A 18 8.88 -8.71 -15.45
N ARG A 19 9.17 -9.59 -14.49
CA ARG A 19 10.47 -9.72 -13.86
C ARG A 19 10.83 -11.18 -13.75
N GLY A 20 11.67 -11.66 -14.67
CA GLY A 20 11.98 -13.07 -14.78
C GLY A 20 10.69 -13.88 -15.05
N SER A 21 10.38 -14.85 -14.17
CA SER A 21 9.14 -15.62 -14.23
C SER A 21 7.97 -14.95 -13.50
N ASN A 22 8.18 -13.79 -12.85
CA ASN A 22 7.18 -13.14 -12.01
C ASN A 22 6.51 -11.98 -12.76
N ARG A 23 5.19 -11.98 -12.72
CA ARG A 23 4.35 -10.91 -13.22
C ARG A 23 3.84 -10.10 -12.05
N VAL A 24 4.13 -8.79 -12.00
CA VAL A 24 3.67 -7.88 -10.96
C VAL A 24 2.69 -6.89 -11.55
N HIS A 25 1.45 -6.95 -11.08
CA HIS A 25 0.40 -6.03 -11.50
C HIS A 25 0.58 -4.65 -10.87
N ALA A 26 0.17 -3.61 -11.59
CA ALA A 26 0.25 -2.23 -11.14
C ALA A 26 -0.68 -1.92 -9.97
N ARG A 27 -1.73 -2.71 -9.79
CA ARG A 27 -2.63 -2.68 -8.65
C ARG A 27 -2.84 -4.10 -8.12
N LYS A 28 -2.82 -4.24 -6.80
CA LYS A 28 -3.10 -5.47 -6.09
C LYS A 28 -4.24 -5.22 -5.10
N ASP A 29 -5.36 -5.86 -5.35
CA ASP A 29 -6.47 -5.92 -4.40
C ASP A 29 -6.27 -7.14 -3.49
N PHE A 30 -6.68 -7.01 -2.24
CA PHE A 30 -6.59 -8.09 -1.25
C PHE A 30 -7.74 -8.03 -0.26
N ASP A 31 -8.06 -9.22 0.24
CA ASP A 31 -9.02 -9.45 1.31
C ASP A 31 -8.56 -10.70 2.05
N HIS A 32 -7.93 -10.50 3.20
CA HIS A 32 -7.24 -11.56 3.92
C HIS A 32 -7.57 -11.54 5.41
N VAL A 33 -7.81 -12.72 5.98
CA VAL A 33 -8.01 -12.92 7.42
C VAL A 33 -6.68 -13.36 8.03
N LEU A 34 -6.10 -12.50 8.88
CA LEU A 34 -4.82 -12.76 9.55
C LEU A 34 -4.99 -13.72 10.72
N ALA A 35 -6.04 -13.51 11.48
CA ALA A 35 -6.38 -14.31 12.65
C ALA A 35 -7.88 -14.25 12.93
N SER A 36 -8.38 -15.20 13.70
CA SER A 36 -9.75 -15.18 14.22
C SER A 36 -9.71 -15.40 15.71
N HIS A 37 -10.48 -14.62 16.43
CA HIS A 37 -10.59 -14.73 17.89
C HIS A 37 -12.04 -14.86 18.30
N ARG A 38 -12.29 -15.80 19.19
CA ARG A 38 -13.56 -15.93 19.87
C ARG A 38 -13.61 -14.93 21.01
N ARG A 39 -14.62 -14.06 21.03
CA ARG A 39 -14.77 -12.99 22.04
C ARG A 39 -16.10 -13.07 22.75
N CYS A 40 -16.10 -12.68 24.00
CA CYS A 40 -17.32 -12.51 24.78
C CYS A 40 -18.18 -11.38 24.20
N GLY A 41 -19.45 -11.67 23.96
CA GLY A 41 -20.39 -10.69 23.41
C GLY A 41 -20.80 -9.57 24.40
N HIS A 42 -20.35 -9.62 25.64
CA HIS A 42 -20.65 -8.62 26.67
C HIS A 42 -19.48 -7.66 26.92
N ASP A 43 -18.29 -8.19 27.16
CA ASP A 43 -17.14 -7.39 27.56
C ASP A 43 -15.96 -7.46 26.58
N GLY A 44 -16.09 -8.21 25.48
CA GLY A 44 -15.07 -8.33 24.44
C GLY A 44 -13.87 -9.18 24.82
N THR A 45 -13.82 -9.77 25.99
CA THR A 45 -12.71 -10.63 26.43
C THR A 45 -12.47 -11.75 25.43
N VAL A 46 -11.22 -11.92 24.99
CA VAL A 46 -10.80 -13.05 24.13
C VAL A 46 -10.89 -14.33 24.96
N VAL A 47 -11.50 -15.35 24.37
CA VAL A 47 -11.67 -16.66 25.02
C VAL A 47 -11.16 -17.76 24.11
N THR A 48 -10.78 -18.90 24.70
CA THR A 48 -10.39 -20.08 23.93
C THR A 48 -11.58 -20.71 23.23
N GLU A 49 -11.35 -21.54 22.24
CA GLU A 49 -12.42 -22.23 21.50
C GLU A 49 -13.26 -23.14 22.42
N GLU A 50 -12.63 -23.74 23.44
CA GLU A 50 -13.26 -24.65 24.39
C GLU A 50 -13.99 -23.92 25.52
N ALA A 51 -13.82 -22.62 25.69
CA ALA A 51 -14.42 -21.87 26.78
C ALA A 51 -15.94 -21.94 26.74
N ARG A 52 -16.55 -22.38 27.84
CA ARG A 52 -18.00 -22.44 28.03
C ARG A 52 -18.57 -21.16 28.61
N GLU A 53 -17.76 -20.44 29.38
CA GLU A 53 -18.10 -19.16 29.96
C GLU A 53 -16.92 -18.17 29.88
N CYS A 54 -17.22 -16.89 29.88
CA CYS A 54 -16.23 -15.82 29.88
C CYS A 54 -15.50 -15.78 31.23
N PRO A 55 -14.16 -15.81 31.27
CA PRO A 55 -13.42 -15.75 32.52
C PRO A 55 -13.58 -14.41 33.26
N SER A 56 -14.00 -13.36 32.57
CA SER A 56 -14.17 -12.02 33.12
C SER A 56 -15.58 -11.79 33.67
N CYS A 57 -16.63 -12.07 32.89
CA CYS A 57 -18.01 -11.72 33.25
C CYS A 57 -18.95 -12.93 33.41
N HIS A 58 -18.43 -14.16 33.31
CA HIS A 58 -19.14 -15.44 33.45
C HIS A 58 -20.33 -15.65 32.49
N ARG A 59 -20.41 -14.85 31.41
CA ARG A 59 -21.45 -15.03 30.39
C ARG A 59 -21.02 -16.05 29.33
N THR A 60 -22.02 -16.65 28.67
CA THR A 60 -21.83 -17.78 27.74
C THR A 60 -22.01 -17.39 26.26
N LYS A 61 -22.35 -16.12 25.98
CA LYS A 61 -22.57 -15.65 24.62
C LYS A 61 -21.25 -15.18 24.02
N PHE A 62 -20.81 -15.84 22.95
CA PHE A 62 -19.58 -15.54 22.24
C PHE A 62 -19.88 -15.25 20.78
N HIS A 63 -18.95 -14.52 20.13
CA HIS A 63 -18.90 -14.30 18.70
C HIS A 63 -17.47 -14.39 18.21
N THR A 64 -17.28 -14.76 16.96
CA THR A 64 -15.97 -14.76 16.32
C THR A 64 -15.71 -13.37 15.70
N VAL A 65 -14.54 -12.82 15.97
CA VAL A 65 -14.04 -11.59 15.37
C VAL A 65 -12.84 -11.93 14.51
N GLU A 66 -12.92 -11.60 13.25
CA GLU A 66 -11.82 -11.77 12.32
C GLU A 66 -10.91 -10.54 12.33
N GLU A 67 -9.62 -10.77 12.40
CA GLU A 67 -8.61 -9.77 12.07
C GLU A 67 -8.44 -9.75 10.56
N ARG A 68 -9.23 -8.94 9.89
CA ARG A 68 -9.32 -8.91 8.44
C ARG A 68 -8.69 -7.64 7.89
N VAL A 69 -7.77 -7.83 6.96
CA VAL A 69 -7.15 -6.75 6.18
C VAL A 69 -7.69 -6.83 4.77
N ARG A 70 -8.36 -5.77 4.33
CA ARG A 70 -8.92 -5.69 2.98
C ARG A 70 -8.64 -4.34 2.36
N GLY A 71 -8.58 -4.30 1.05
CA GLY A 71 -8.32 -3.07 0.32
C GLY A 71 -7.49 -3.28 -0.92
N TRP A 72 -6.72 -2.28 -1.27
CA TRP A 72 -5.84 -2.33 -2.41
C TRP A 72 -4.63 -1.44 -2.23
N VAL A 73 -3.55 -1.78 -2.91
CA VAL A 73 -2.37 -0.95 -3.11
C VAL A 73 -2.02 -0.91 -4.59
N GLY A 74 -1.48 0.20 -5.05
CA GLY A 74 -1.18 0.37 -6.46
C GLY A 74 -0.12 1.42 -6.72
N ILE A 75 0.22 1.54 -7.99
CA ILE A 75 1.18 2.51 -8.49
C ILE A 75 0.45 3.55 -9.34
N GLN A 76 0.57 4.82 -8.99
CA GLN A 76 0.01 5.90 -9.81
C GLN A 76 0.94 6.22 -10.99
N ARG A 77 0.37 6.79 -12.05
CA ARG A 77 1.08 7.10 -13.30
C ARG A 77 2.24 8.06 -13.11
N PHE A 78 2.10 9.00 -12.18
CA PHE A 78 3.05 10.08 -11.96
C PHE A 78 3.58 10.08 -10.52
N ASP A 79 4.84 10.49 -10.35
CA ASP A 79 5.33 10.89 -9.05
C ASP A 79 4.60 12.16 -8.58
N HIS A 80 4.25 12.21 -7.31
CA HIS A 80 3.59 13.36 -6.73
C HIS A 80 4.17 13.68 -5.35
N THR A 81 4.35 14.96 -5.06
CA THR A 81 4.95 15.40 -3.77
C THR A 81 4.06 15.09 -2.56
N ASN A 82 2.77 15.30 -2.68
CA ASN A 82 1.84 15.16 -1.55
C ASN A 82 0.83 14.03 -1.70
N ARG A 83 0.45 13.68 -2.95
CA ARG A 83 -0.61 12.71 -3.21
C ARG A 83 -0.03 11.31 -3.45
N PHE A 84 0.72 10.80 -2.49
CA PHE A 84 1.13 9.40 -2.41
C PHE A 84 1.06 8.97 -0.95
N GLY A 85 1.02 7.69 -0.71
CA GLY A 85 0.79 7.09 0.59
C GLY A 85 -0.48 6.25 0.59
N ILE A 86 -0.76 5.61 1.70
CA ILE A 86 -1.86 4.66 1.83
C ILE A 86 -2.87 5.19 2.83
N ASP A 87 -4.12 5.29 2.42
CA ASP A 87 -5.21 5.68 3.31
C ASP A 87 -5.59 4.50 4.19
N LEU A 88 -5.62 4.73 5.50
CA LEU A 88 -6.03 3.74 6.48
C LEU A 88 -7.43 4.03 6.99
N ILE A 89 -8.31 3.06 6.80
CA ILE A 89 -9.75 3.19 7.01
C ILE A 89 -10.18 2.24 8.14
N ARG A 90 -11.05 2.72 9.02
CA ARG A 90 -11.69 1.91 10.04
C ARG A 90 -13.20 2.15 10.03
N ASN A 91 -13.98 1.07 9.89
CA ASN A 91 -15.44 1.12 9.87
C ASN A 91 -16.00 2.21 8.90
N GLY A 92 -15.40 2.29 7.70
CA GLY A 92 -15.80 3.24 6.67
C GLY A 92 -15.32 4.68 6.88
N ARG A 93 -14.54 4.96 7.93
CA ARG A 93 -13.96 6.28 8.18
C ARG A 93 -12.44 6.23 7.94
N ALA A 94 -11.92 7.16 7.14
CA ALA A 94 -10.49 7.39 7.04
C ALA A 94 -9.96 7.93 8.38
N ILE A 95 -9.02 7.21 8.96
CA ILE A 95 -8.31 7.60 10.19
C ILE A 95 -7.03 8.32 9.81
N LEU A 96 -6.25 7.72 8.91
CA LEU A 96 -5.04 8.34 8.36
C LEU A 96 -5.18 8.45 6.85
N VAL A 97 -4.77 9.59 6.33
CA VAL A 97 -4.81 9.88 4.89
C VAL A 97 -3.40 10.04 4.37
N SER A 98 -3.09 9.33 3.29
CA SER A 98 -1.75 9.31 2.68
C SER A 98 -0.65 8.96 3.68
N GLU A 99 -0.90 7.94 4.50
CA GLU A 99 0.08 7.45 5.48
C GLU A 99 1.35 6.97 4.75
N LYS A 100 2.49 7.44 5.23
CA LYS A 100 3.79 7.20 4.63
C LYS A 100 4.75 6.51 5.59
N GLU A 101 4.76 6.94 6.84
CA GLU A 101 5.74 6.50 7.81
C GLU A 101 5.65 5.00 8.08
N ALA A 102 4.44 4.50 8.33
CA ALA A 102 4.21 3.08 8.60
C ALA A 102 4.60 2.17 7.42
N PHE A 103 4.52 2.67 6.18
CA PHE A 103 4.74 1.86 4.99
C PHE A 103 6.12 2.02 4.38
N PHE A 104 6.74 3.19 4.50
CA PHE A 104 7.95 3.55 3.75
C PHE A 104 9.19 3.76 4.62
N SER A 105 9.07 3.50 5.91
CA SER A 105 10.20 3.51 6.84
C SER A 105 10.27 2.21 7.63
N TYR A 106 11.42 1.95 8.22
CA TYR A 106 11.67 0.84 9.12
C TYR A 106 12.67 1.28 10.20
N PRO A 107 12.66 0.67 11.39
CA PRO A 107 13.71 0.90 12.36
C PRO A 107 15.03 0.27 11.88
N ASP A 108 16.09 1.04 11.90
CA ASP A 108 17.45 0.54 11.65
C ASP A 108 18.00 -0.24 12.85
N GLU A 109 19.25 -0.71 12.76
CA GLU A 109 19.91 -1.48 13.82
C GLU A 109 20.01 -0.73 15.15
N LEU A 110 19.91 0.59 15.14
CA LEU A 110 19.94 1.46 16.31
C LEU A 110 18.52 1.87 16.79
N GLY A 111 17.47 1.36 16.13
CA GLY A 111 16.08 1.71 16.40
C GLY A 111 15.67 3.08 15.84
N SER A 112 16.51 3.72 15.03
CA SER A 112 16.17 4.99 14.38
C SER A 112 15.36 4.75 13.11
N PRO A 113 14.34 5.61 12.82
CA PRO A 113 13.55 5.44 11.60
C PRO A 113 14.41 5.69 10.36
N SER A 114 14.59 4.66 9.55
CA SER A 114 15.25 4.71 8.26
C SER A 114 14.22 4.62 7.14
N ARG A 115 14.35 5.47 6.13
CA ARG A 115 13.41 5.53 5.02
C ARG A 115 13.85 4.63 3.86
N GLU A 116 12.91 3.89 3.35
CA GLU A 116 13.12 3.02 2.20
C GLU A 116 12.54 3.63 0.92
N TYR A 117 11.44 4.39 1.06
CA TYR A 117 10.76 5.00 -0.07
C TYR A 117 9.80 6.12 0.43
N PRO A 118 9.74 7.26 -0.24
CA PRO A 118 10.66 7.72 -1.28
C PRO A 118 12.05 8.05 -0.72
N VAL A 119 13.11 7.75 -1.48
CA VAL A 119 14.49 7.92 -1.00
C VAL A 119 14.86 9.39 -0.81
N ASP A 120 14.31 10.27 -1.65
CA ASP A 120 14.55 11.71 -1.62
C ASP A 120 13.52 12.50 -0.80
N ASP A 121 12.60 11.80 -0.17
CA ASP A 121 11.61 12.37 0.75
C ASP A 121 10.54 13.28 0.14
N GLN A 122 10.54 13.48 -1.14
CA GLN A 122 9.71 14.50 -1.76
C GLN A 122 8.58 13.95 -2.61
N THR A 123 8.80 12.87 -3.35
CA THR A 123 7.82 12.38 -4.31
C THR A 123 7.64 10.88 -4.24
N GLY A 124 6.46 10.40 -4.54
CA GLY A 124 6.14 8.99 -4.56
C GLY A 124 5.00 8.62 -5.50
N ARG A 125 4.88 7.33 -5.77
CA ARG A 125 3.88 6.75 -6.68
C ARG A 125 3.02 5.66 -6.05
N ILE A 126 3.40 5.15 -4.89
CA ILE A 126 2.61 4.10 -4.22
C ILE A 126 1.46 4.74 -3.48
N VAL A 127 0.27 4.26 -3.75
CA VAL A 127 -1.00 4.70 -3.17
C VAL A 127 -1.86 3.50 -2.82
N GLY A 128 -2.87 3.69 -2.00
CA GLY A 128 -3.79 2.61 -1.66
C GLY A 128 -4.84 3.02 -0.66
N GLU A 129 -5.77 2.11 -0.44
CA GLU A 129 -6.79 2.19 0.61
C GLU A 129 -6.81 0.84 1.34
N VAL A 130 -6.63 0.86 2.64
CA VAL A 130 -6.56 -0.33 3.47
C VAL A 130 -7.53 -0.21 4.64
N HIS A 131 -8.41 -1.18 4.77
CA HIS A 131 -9.36 -1.27 5.87
C HIS A 131 -8.78 -2.15 6.98
N LEU A 132 -8.69 -1.57 8.18
CA LEU A 132 -8.19 -2.17 9.41
C LEU A 132 -9.26 -2.08 10.50
N ASP A 133 -10.44 -2.64 10.23
CA ASP A 133 -11.61 -2.51 11.11
C ASP A 133 -11.39 -3.14 12.49
N HIS A 134 -10.50 -4.14 12.57
CA HIS A 134 -10.15 -4.87 13.80
C HIS A 134 -9.13 -4.13 14.68
N VAL A 135 -8.31 -3.24 14.10
CA VAL A 135 -7.28 -2.50 14.85
C VAL A 135 -7.91 -1.37 15.63
N GLN A 136 -7.56 -1.23 16.89
CA GLN A 136 -8.05 -0.14 17.72
C GLN A 136 -7.44 1.20 17.30
N VAL A 137 -8.16 2.26 17.57
CA VAL A 137 -7.70 3.65 17.37
C VAL A 137 -7.58 4.34 18.72
N ASP A 138 -6.76 5.38 18.77
CA ASP A 138 -6.60 6.21 19.96
C ASP A 138 -7.94 6.85 20.38
N PHE A 139 -7.98 7.38 21.60
CA PHE A 139 -9.19 8.01 22.15
C PHE A 139 -9.70 9.16 21.26
N LEU A 140 -8.81 9.91 20.63
CA LEU A 140 -9.15 11.02 19.75
C LEU A 140 -9.52 10.57 18.34
N LYS A 141 -9.37 9.29 18.02
CA LYS A 141 -9.57 8.70 16.69
C LYS A 141 -8.75 9.39 15.60
N LYS A 142 -7.52 9.75 15.95
CA LYS A 142 -6.57 10.41 15.03
C LYS A 142 -5.48 9.48 14.55
N ASP A 143 -5.23 8.38 15.26
CA ASP A 143 -4.27 7.36 14.87
C ASP A 143 -4.74 5.98 15.34
N PHE A 144 -4.11 4.94 14.80
CA PHE A 144 -4.26 3.58 15.27
C PHE A 144 -3.34 3.31 16.46
N GLU A 145 -3.73 2.35 17.31
CA GLU A 145 -2.87 1.84 18.39
C GLU A 145 -1.69 1.05 17.79
N ARG A 146 -0.66 1.75 17.37
CA ARG A 146 0.47 1.19 16.61
C ARG A 146 1.30 0.17 17.41
N ALA A 147 1.20 0.17 18.74
CA ALA A 147 1.83 -0.81 19.62
C ALA A 147 0.99 -2.08 19.81
N SER A 148 -0.17 -2.19 19.19
CA SER A 148 -1.02 -3.36 19.33
C SER A 148 -0.54 -4.50 18.42
N ALA A 149 -0.70 -5.74 18.90
CA ALA A 149 -0.36 -6.93 18.12
C ALA A 149 -1.18 -7.05 16.81
N GLU A 150 -2.40 -6.53 16.81
CA GLU A 150 -3.26 -6.45 15.63
C GLU A 150 -2.67 -5.53 14.56
N TRP A 151 -2.11 -4.38 14.97
CA TRP A 151 -1.40 -3.47 14.08
C TRP A 151 -0.13 -4.11 13.51
N GLU A 152 0.69 -4.72 14.37
CA GLU A 152 1.93 -5.37 13.95
C GLU A 152 1.66 -6.46 12.90
N ARG A 153 0.69 -7.34 13.14
CA ARG A 153 0.30 -8.37 12.16
C ARG A 153 -0.20 -7.78 10.84
N ALA A 154 -0.98 -6.71 10.91
CA ALA A 154 -1.47 -6.04 9.70
C ALA A 154 -0.31 -5.43 8.90
N MET A 155 0.65 -4.77 9.55
CA MET A 155 1.82 -4.19 8.89
C MET A 155 2.75 -5.27 8.32
N GLU A 156 2.96 -6.36 9.04
CA GLU A 156 3.73 -7.50 8.53
C GLU A 156 3.11 -8.07 7.24
N TYR A 157 1.80 -8.25 7.21
CA TYR A 157 1.10 -8.68 5.99
C TYR A 157 1.24 -7.68 4.85
N LEU A 158 1.07 -6.38 5.11
CA LEU A 158 1.00 -5.35 4.08
C LEU A 158 2.37 -4.99 3.49
N ARG A 159 3.40 -4.89 4.32
CA ARG A 159 4.75 -4.46 3.91
C ARG A 159 5.88 -5.42 4.29
N GLY A 160 5.68 -6.30 5.27
CA GLY A 160 6.75 -7.05 5.89
C GLY A 160 7.73 -6.16 6.67
N GLU A 161 8.90 -6.70 7.01
CA GLU A 161 9.92 -5.97 7.78
C GLU A 161 10.59 -4.87 6.97
N SER A 162 10.74 -5.06 5.65
CA SER A 162 11.39 -4.11 4.77
C SER A 162 10.75 -4.10 3.39
N LEU A 163 10.59 -2.92 2.79
CA LEU A 163 10.13 -2.79 1.41
C LEU A 163 11.13 -3.34 0.40
N ARG A 164 12.40 -3.30 0.73
CA ARG A 164 13.42 -3.87 -0.14
C ARG A 164 13.31 -5.39 -0.08
N PRO A 165 13.17 -6.07 -1.22
CA PRO A 165 13.23 -7.52 -1.27
C PRO A 165 14.67 -7.97 -0.99
N GLN A 166 15.12 -7.79 0.24
CA GLN A 166 16.42 -8.25 0.69
C GLN A 166 16.28 -9.69 1.18
N LYS A 167 17.28 -10.45 0.89
CA LYS A 167 17.50 -11.72 1.57
C LYS A 167 18.15 -11.39 2.91
N TRP A 168 17.35 -11.28 3.95
CA TRP A 168 17.84 -11.13 5.33
C TRP A 168 18.49 -12.41 5.82
N ALA A 169 17.95 -13.52 5.37
CA ALA A 169 18.49 -14.85 5.60
C ALA A 169 18.34 -15.67 4.33
N ASP A 170 19.07 -16.77 4.22
CA ASP A 170 18.93 -17.70 3.11
C ASP A 170 17.46 -18.18 3.00
N GLY A 171 16.84 -17.89 1.86
CA GLY A 171 15.47 -18.28 1.57
C GLY A 171 14.37 -17.27 1.96
N TYR A 172 14.67 -16.19 2.67
CA TYR A 172 13.67 -15.16 2.97
C TYR A 172 13.40 -14.26 1.75
N VAL A 173 12.15 -14.16 1.36
CA VAL A 173 11.67 -13.26 0.32
C VAL A 173 10.47 -12.49 0.86
N ASN A 174 10.55 -11.16 0.85
CA ASN A 174 9.40 -10.34 1.20
C ASN A 174 8.44 -10.24 -0.01
N ASP A 175 7.32 -10.94 0.07
CA ASP A 175 6.26 -10.99 -0.95
C ASP A 175 5.01 -10.18 -0.56
N SER A 176 5.10 -9.38 0.49
CA SER A 176 4.01 -8.51 0.93
C SER A 176 3.56 -7.55 -0.17
N PRO A 177 2.27 -7.16 -0.20
CA PRO A 177 1.70 -6.37 -1.29
C PRO A 177 2.48 -5.11 -1.63
N VAL A 178 2.87 -4.32 -0.63
CA VAL A 178 3.59 -3.05 -0.83
C VAL A 178 5.03 -3.30 -1.27
N SER A 179 5.72 -4.29 -0.68
CA SER A 179 7.10 -4.63 -1.04
C SER A 179 7.23 -5.10 -2.49
N VAL A 180 6.31 -5.95 -2.94
CA VAL A 180 6.29 -6.44 -4.32
C VAL A 180 6.11 -5.29 -5.31
N LEU A 181 5.17 -4.37 -5.05
CA LEU A 181 4.99 -3.17 -5.87
C LEU A 181 6.23 -2.28 -5.87
N HIS A 182 6.78 -1.98 -4.70
CA HIS A 182 8.01 -1.19 -4.58
C HIS A 182 9.16 -1.84 -5.35
N GLY A 183 9.37 -3.14 -5.19
CA GLY A 183 10.41 -3.88 -5.87
C GLY A 183 10.28 -3.89 -7.39
N ALA A 184 9.05 -3.94 -7.92
CA ALA A 184 8.79 -3.95 -9.34
C ALA A 184 8.97 -2.57 -9.98
N TYR A 185 8.43 -1.54 -9.36
CA TYR A 185 8.30 -0.20 -9.94
C TYR A 185 9.37 0.80 -9.49
N LYS A 186 10.25 0.47 -8.54
CA LYS A 186 11.30 1.37 -8.06
C LYS A 186 12.27 1.85 -9.15
N ARG A 187 12.45 1.07 -10.22
CA ARG A 187 13.37 1.41 -11.33
C ARG A 187 12.79 2.41 -12.32
N ILE A 188 11.46 2.62 -12.27
CA ILE A 188 10.77 3.60 -13.10
C ILE A 188 11.03 5.02 -12.56
N ARG A 189 11.47 5.10 -11.31
CA ARG A 189 11.82 6.35 -10.64
C ARG A 189 13.32 6.61 -10.72
N ARG A 190 13.72 7.83 -11.08
CA ARG A 190 15.10 8.30 -10.97
C ARG A 190 15.34 8.91 -9.61
N PHE A 191 16.43 8.51 -8.97
CA PHE A 191 16.91 9.13 -7.74
C PHE A 191 17.29 10.60 -7.98
N GLY A 192 16.93 11.47 -7.06
CA GLY A 192 17.38 12.86 -7.00
C GLY A 192 16.69 13.84 -7.92
N ARG A 193 15.61 13.44 -8.57
CA ARG A 193 14.74 14.36 -9.31
C ARG A 193 13.30 13.92 -9.11
N GLY A 194 12.40 14.86 -8.80
CA GLY A 194 10.95 14.66 -8.82
C GLY A 194 10.40 14.42 -10.23
N ASP A 195 11.23 13.92 -11.11
CA ASP A 195 10.91 13.71 -12.51
C ASP A 195 10.13 12.42 -12.69
N MET A 196 8.99 12.54 -13.31
CA MET A 196 8.28 11.40 -13.85
C MET A 196 9.18 10.71 -14.87
N TYR A 197 9.29 9.41 -14.76
CA TYR A 197 9.95 8.63 -15.80
C TYR A 197 8.89 8.13 -16.76
N MET A 198 8.83 8.70 -17.94
CA MET A 198 8.02 8.21 -19.04
C MET A 198 8.93 7.79 -20.19
N GLY A 199 8.71 6.61 -20.69
CA GLY A 199 9.43 6.06 -21.81
C GLY A 199 8.49 5.69 -22.95
N ARG A 200 9.06 5.50 -24.11
CA ARG A 200 8.40 4.88 -25.25
C ARG A 200 9.16 3.62 -25.63
N TRP A 201 8.45 2.55 -25.88
CA TRP A 201 9.08 1.33 -26.37
C TRP A 201 9.67 1.55 -27.77
N ASP A 202 10.95 1.41 -27.92
CA ASP A 202 11.66 1.44 -29.18
C ASP A 202 11.86 -0.03 -29.65
N ALA A 203 10.94 -0.50 -30.49
CA ALA A 203 10.93 -1.87 -30.94
C ALA A 203 12.22 -2.28 -31.71
N PRO A 204 12.80 -1.44 -32.59
CA PRO A 204 14.07 -1.73 -33.21
C PRO A 204 15.23 -1.92 -32.23
N LYS A 205 15.21 -1.21 -31.09
CA LYS A 205 16.25 -1.32 -30.07
C LYS A 205 15.91 -2.32 -28.96
N GLY A 206 14.68 -2.84 -28.94
CA GLY A 206 14.22 -3.77 -27.91
C GLY A 206 14.30 -3.20 -26.48
N LYS A 207 14.13 -1.89 -26.31
CA LYS A 207 14.22 -1.22 -25.01
C LYS A 207 13.34 0.02 -24.91
N ALA A 208 12.99 0.39 -23.68
CA ALA A 208 12.35 1.66 -23.41
C ALA A 208 13.34 2.83 -23.57
N VAL A 209 12.91 3.86 -24.28
CA VAL A 209 13.66 5.12 -24.47
C VAL A 209 12.85 6.23 -23.82
N ARG A 210 13.48 7.02 -22.97
CA ARG A 210 12.83 8.16 -22.31
C ARG A 210 12.32 9.18 -23.34
N ILE A 211 11.12 9.68 -23.15
CA ILE A 211 10.59 10.85 -23.88
C ILE A 211 11.19 12.13 -23.30
N GLY A 212 11.15 13.22 -24.10
CA GLY A 212 11.65 14.52 -23.66
C GLY A 212 10.84 15.08 -22.50
N ARG A 213 11.47 15.87 -21.64
CA ARG A 213 10.85 16.45 -20.46
C ARG A 213 9.69 17.38 -20.80
N ASP A 214 9.84 18.16 -21.86
CA ASP A 214 8.81 19.03 -22.40
C ASP A 214 7.54 18.26 -22.80
N VAL A 215 7.71 17.08 -23.37
CA VAL A 215 6.60 16.18 -23.70
C VAL A 215 5.98 15.57 -22.45
N GLU A 216 6.80 15.17 -21.47
CA GLU A 216 6.32 14.67 -20.16
C GLU A 216 5.45 15.74 -19.48
N ASP A 217 5.94 16.98 -19.45
CA ASP A 217 5.24 18.09 -18.79
C ASP A 217 3.93 18.42 -19.51
N ASP A 218 3.89 18.44 -20.83
CA ASP A 218 2.67 18.67 -21.62
C ASP A 218 1.61 17.59 -21.35
N LEU A 219 2.01 16.33 -21.37
CA LEU A 219 1.13 15.20 -21.07
C LEU A 219 0.57 15.28 -19.64
N TYR A 220 1.40 15.66 -18.68
CA TYR A 220 0.97 15.83 -17.30
C TYR A 220 -0.04 16.98 -17.13
N GLN A 221 0.18 18.11 -17.79
CA GLN A 221 -0.76 19.23 -17.76
C GLN A 221 -2.12 18.86 -18.38
N LYS A 222 -2.12 18.13 -19.48
CA LYS A 222 -3.36 17.62 -20.11
C LYS A 222 -4.10 16.64 -19.18
N PHE A 223 -3.36 15.79 -18.48
CA PHE A 223 -3.95 14.93 -17.47
C PHE A 223 -4.56 15.73 -16.30
N LEU A 224 -3.85 16.73 -15.78
CA LEU A 224 -4.36 17.59 -14.70
C LEU A 224 -5.60 18.39 -15.14
N ALA A 225 -5.66 18.79 -16.39
CA ALA A 225 -6.80 19.50 -16.99
C ALA A 225 -8.03 18.59 -17.20
N GLY A 226 -7.89 17.26 -17.02
CA GLY A 226 -8.96 16.30 -17.24
C GLY A 226 -9.29 16.07 -18.72
N ASP A 227 -8.31 16.27 -19.61
CA ASP A 227 -8.48 16.00 -21.03
C ASP A 227 -8.81 14.51 -21.25
N PRO A 228 -9.96 14.15 -21.83
CA PRO A 228 -10.40 12.76 -21.95
C PRO A 228 -9.41 11.84 -22.66
N GLY A 229 -8.65 12.34 -23.63
CA GLY A 229 -7.62 11.58 -24.33
C GLY A 229 -6.43 11.19 -23.45
N TYR A 230 -6.32 11.78 -22.25
CA TYR A 230 -5.21 11.57 -21.34
C TYR A 230 -5.63 10.91 -20.01
N LEU A 231 -6.87 10.51 -19.89
CA LEU A 231 -7.39 9.78 -18.73
C LEU A 231 -7.34 8.25 -18.93
N ASP A 232 -7.27 7.79 -20.18
CA ASP A 232 -7.28 6.37 -20.52
C ASP A 232 -5.92 5.73 -20.25
N ASP A 233 -5.94 4.61 -19.52
CA ASP A 233 -4.76 3.81 -19.23
C ASP A 233 -4.07 3.26 -20.49
N ALA A 234 -4.83 2.95 -21.53
CA ALA A 234 -4.28 2.40 -22.78
C ALA A 234 -3.34 3.39 -23.48
N GLU A 235 -3.65 4.67 -23.45
CA GLU A 235 -2.79 5.70 -24.02
C GLU A 235 -1.49 5.88 -23.20
N TRP A 236 -1.60 5.88 -21.88
CA TRP A 236 -0.44 6.06 -20.99
C TRP A 236 0.53 4.90 -21.02
N TRP A 237 0.02 3.67 -21.15
CA TRP A 237 0.86 2.49 -21.17
C TRP A 237 1.84 2.44 -22.34
N LYS A 238 1.60 3.22 -23.37
CA LYS A 238 2.52 3.38 -24.50
C LYS A 238 3.83 4.10 -24.12
N TYR A 239 3.85 4.79 -22.98
CA TYR A 239 4.97 5.63 -22.54
C TYR A 239 5.71 5.09 -21.32
N VAL A 240 5.45 3.86 -20.90
CA VAL A 240 6.07 3.26 -19.70
C VAL A 240 6.92 2.04 -20.03
#